data_83be0cd22a0038a1161ab3bc9df22b74
#
_entry.id   83be0cd22a0038a1161ab3bc9df22b74
#
_cell.length_a   1.000
_cell.length_b   1.000
_cell.length_c   1.000
_cell.angle_alpha   90.00
_cell.angle_beta   90.00
_cell.angle_gamma   90.00
#
_symmetry.space_group_name_H-M   'P 1'
#
loop_
_entity.id
_entity.type
_entity.pdbx_description
1 polymer ?
#
loop_
_entity_poly.entity_id
_entity_poly.type
_entity_poly.pdbx_seq_one_letter_code
_entity_poly.pdbx_strand_id
1 'polypeptide(L)'
;MTKQNIARSSESVDAFERPSESPERGALMEERFPTNYSVLLAGPPGVGKFEYLIARIREDLRLGERVVFVTLDMPPNEIRARAKALRLDLGAHEGRSFVFVDCYSATSSDRPEAAPGKKTFLVSSFSNLEGIGMAMSKAAQELGTPVRIYFYTISTLFLHNSTQAIAKFFQIVTSRAKTNLGFILYAVHEGVHEPMTMNLLRSLVDGVVEMRYTDTMEREIRVHHMRGYQVDAAWHPFRQLPETVVSL
;
A
#
# COMPACT_ATOMS: atom_id res chain seq x y z
N MET A 1 37.43 26.55 61.78
CA MET A 1 37.66 26.59 60.36
C MET A 1 36.98 25.39 59.75
N THR A 2 35.81 25.61 59.17
CA THR A 2 34.82 24.61 58.80
C THR A 2 34.98 24.22 57.32
N LYS A 3 35.22 22.94 57.01
CA LYS A 3 35.23 22.45 55.65
C LYS A 3 33.80 21.96 55.33
N GLN A 4 33.15 22.65 54.39
CA GLN A 4 31.90 22.20 53.81
C GLN A 4 32.13 21.10 52.78
N ASN A 5 31.52 19.96 53.01
CA ASN A 5 31.37 18.86 52.07
C ASN A 5 30.24 19.19 51.09
N ILE A 6 30.53 19.23 49.81
CA ILE A 6 29.55 19.29 48.75
C ILE A 6 29.28 17.86 48.27
N ALA A 7 28.13 17.34 48.65
CA ALA A 7 27.60 16.07 48.13
C ALA A 7 27.08 16.29 46.72
N ARG A 8 27.65 15.56 45.74
CA ARG A 8 27.10 15.43 44.39
C ARG A 8 26.00 14.36 44.43
N SER A 9 24.77 14.76 44.20
CA SER A 9 23.66 13.88 43.90
C SER A 9 23.82 13.34 42.49
N SER A 10 24.03 12.05 42.34
CA SER A 10 23.93 11.32 41.10
C SER A 10 22.44 11.05 40.83
N GLU A 11 21.85 11.78 39.88
CA GLU A 11 20.55 11.42 39.33
C GLU A 11 20.72 10.15 38.53
N SER A 12 20.04 9.11 38.95
CA SER A 12 19.83 7.86 38.23
C SER A 12 18.96 8.12 37.04
N VAL A 13 19.55 7.93 35.85
CA VAL A 13 18.79 7.86 34.59
C VAL A 13 17.93 6.62 34.62
N ASP A 14 16.64 6.80 34.81
CA ASP A 14 15.65 5.73 34.69
C ASP A 14 15.80 4.99 33.38
N ALA A 15 16.19 3.74 33.49
CA ALA A 15 16.17 2.79 32.39
C ALA A 15 14.71 2.57 31.97
N PHE A 16 14.38 2.99 30.76
CA PHE A 16 13.10 2.72 30.13
C PHE A 16 12.95 1.19 29.99
N GLU A 17 12.24 0.57 30.92
CA GLU A 17 11.85 -0.83 30.84
C GLU A 17 10.97 -1.03 29.61
N ARG A 18 11.47 -1.80 28.65
CA ARG A 18 10.67 -2.29 27.51
C ARG A 18 9.72 -3.36 28.03
N PRO A 19 8.42 -3.29 27.70
CA PRO A 19 7.54 -4.42 27.96
C PRO A 19 8.01 -5.60 27.13
N SER A 20 8.36 -6.70 27.77
CA SER A 20 8.62 -8.01 27.18
C SER A 20 7.28 -8.68 26.89
N GLU A 21 6.62 -8.30 25.80
CA GLU A 21 5.55 -9.09 25.21
C GLU A 21 5.96 -9.43 23.79
N SER A 22 6.09 -10.74 23.54
CA SER A 22 6.25 -11.28 22.20
C SER A 22 5.09 -10.79 21.33
N PRO A 23 5.34 -10.23 20.13
CA PRO A 23 4.27 -9.72 19.29
C PRO A 23 3.37 -10.87 18.90
N GLU A 24 2.17 -10.87 19.45
CA GLU A 24 1.11 -11.80 19.08
C GLU A 24 0.75 -11.63 17.60
N ARG A 25 0.28 -12.71 17.01
CA ARG A 25 -0.02 -13.03 15.61
C ARG A 25 -0.90 -12.04 14.82
N GLY A 26 -0.66 -10.76 14.89
CA GLY A 26 -1.41 -9.71 14.21
C GLY A 26 -0.61 -8.48 13.83
N ALA A 27 0.58 -8.32 14.37
CA ALA A 27 1.35 -7.07 14.33
C ALA A 27 1.59 -6.50 12.92
N LEU A 28 1.87 -7.34 11.90
CA LEU A 28 2.08 -6.90 10.51
C LEU A 28 0.84 -6.29 9.84
N MET A 29 -0.37 -6.62 10.33
CA MET A 29 -1.62 -6.03 9.85
C MET A 29 -1.99 -4.75 10.62
N GLU A 30 -1.46 -4.56 11.82
CA GLU A 30 -1.76 -3.45 12.71
C GLU A 30 -0.74 -2.31 12.63
N GLU A 31 0.51 -2.58 12.20
CA GLU A 31 1.53 -1.56 12.06
C GLU A 31 1.19 -0.55 10.98
N ARG A 32 1.05 0.70 11.39
CA ARG A 32 0.77 1.82 10.48
C ARG A 32 2.05 2.22 9.75
N PHE A 33 2.00 2.18 8.42
CA PHE A 33 3.08 2.77 7.63
C PHE A 33 3.17 4.28 7.85
N PRO A 34 4.39 4.84 7.94
CA PRO A 34 4.58 6.27 8.13
C PRO A 34 3.95 7.11 7.01
N THR A 35 3.59 8.35 7.31
CA THR A 35 3.30 9.36 6.29
C THR A 35 4.59 9.73 5.56
N ASN A 36 4.49 10.19 4.31
CA ASN A 36 5.64 10.52 3.45
C ASN A 36 6.57 9.32 3.20
N TYR A 37 5.97 8.17 3.01
CA TYR A 37 6.66 6.89 2.87
C TYR A 37 6.16 6.13 1.64
N SER A 38 7.02 5.31 1.07
CA SER A 38 6.70 4.48 -0.09
C SER A 38 7.00 3.02 0.17
N VAL A 39 6.06 2.14 -0.20
CA VAL A 39 6.15 0.70 0.03
C VAL A 39 5.90 -0.06 -1.26
N LEU A 40 6.69 -1.11 -1.50
CA LEU A 40 6.46 -2.11 -2.52
C LEU A 40 5.91 -3.38 -1.87
N LEU A 41 4.73 -3.81 -2.27
CA LEU A 41 4.15 -5.11 -1.91
C LEU A 41 4.41 -6.09 -3.06
N ALA A 42 5.34 -6.99 -2.87
CA ALA A 42 5.80 -7.95 -3.87
C ALA A 42 5.33 -9.38 -3.54
N GLY A 43 4.98 -10.14 -4.55
CA GLY A 43 4.63 -11.56 -4.40
C GLY A 43 3.98 -12.13 -5.66
N PRO A 44 3.90 -13.46 -5.78
CA PRO A 44 3.34 -14.12 -6.96
C PRO A 44 1.87 -13.74 -7.19
N PRO A 45 1.34 -13.91 -8.41
CA PRO A 45 -0.10 -13.78 -8.67
C PRO A 45 -0.91 -14.69 -7.74
N GLY A 46 -2.07 -14.20 -7.26
CA GLY A 46 -2.99 -14.99 -6.42
C GLY A 46 -2.62 -15.09 -4.94
N VAL A 47 -1.44 -14.66 -4.50
CA VAL A 47 -0.97 -14.83 -3.10
C VAL A 47 -1.74 -14.02 -2.05
N GLY A 48 -2.65 -13.12 -2.44
CA GLY A 48 -3.46 -12.36 -1.51
C GLY A 48 -3.10 -10.88 -1.39
N LYS A 49 -2.36 -10.32 -2.37
CA LYS A 49 -2.01 -8.88 -2.37
C LYS A 49 -3.23 -7.97 -2.34
N PHE A 50 -4.26 -8.30 -3.11
CA PHE A 50 -5.51 -7.52 -3.13
C PHE A 50 -6.16 -7.50 -1.75
N GLU A 51 -6.29 -8.65 -1.13
CA GLU A 51 -6.86 -8.81 0.20
C GLU A 51 -6.09 -8.05 1.26
N TYR A 52 -4.75 -8.07 1.17
CA TYR A 52 -3.89 -7.27 2.03
C TYR A 52 -4.16 -5.76 1.84
N LEU A 53 -4.24 -5.28 0.59
CA LEU A 53 -4.57 -3.88 0.32
C LEU A 53 -5.92 -3.49 0.91
N ILE A 54 -6.96 -4.31 0.71
CA ILE A 54 -8.31 -4.03 1.24
C ILE A 54 -8.31 -3.99 2.77
N ALA A 55 -7.56 -4.87 3.43
CA ALA A 55 -7.40 -4.84 4.89
C ALA A 55 -6.73 -3.56 5.37
N ARG A 56 -5.66 -3.11 4.67
CA ARG A 56 -4.97 -1.84 4.97
C ARG A 56 -5.86 -0.62 4.72
N ILE A 57 -6.57 -0.59 3.59
CA ILE A 57 -7.50 0.49 3.26
C ILE A 57 -8.61 0.58 4.31
N ARG A 58 -9.15 -0.54 4.77
CA ARG A 58 -10.17 -0.56 5.82
C ARG A 58 -9.64 0.09 7.10
N GLU A 59 -8.42 -0.23 7.49
CA GLU A 59 -7.81 0.35 8.69
C GLU A 59 -7.53 1.85 8.51
N ASP A 60 -6.97 2.26 7.37
CA ASP A 60 -6.74 3.68 7.08
C ASP A 60 -8.05 4.49 7.10
N LEU A 61 -9.12 3.97 6.48
CA LEU A 61 -10.43 4.64 6.50
C LEU A 61 -11.04 4.69 7.91
N ARG A 62 -10.84 3.64 8.72
CA ARG A 62 -11.25 3.61 10.13
C ARG A 62 -10.54 4.68 10.96
N LEU A 63 -9.28 4.95 10.67
CA LEU A 63 -8.46 5.99 11.29
C LEU A 63 -8.74 7.40 10.73
N GLY A 64 -9.70 7.54 9.81
CA GLY A 64 -10.06 8.83 9.21
C GLY A 64 -9.12 9.29 8.11
N GLU A 65 -8.23 8.42 7.62
CA GLU A 65 -7.35 8.72 6.50
C GLU A 65 -8.12 8.83 5.18
N ARG A 66 -7.53 9.52 4.24
CA ARG A 66 -8.07 9.69 2.88
C ARG A 66 -7.32 8.77 1.93
N VAL A 67 -8.07 8.01 1.14
CA VAL A 67 -7.52 6.94 0.30
C VAL A 67 -7.76 7.20 -1.17
N VAL A 68 -6.71 7.09 -1.97
CA VAL A 68 -6.75 7.04 -3.43
C VAL A 68 -6.40 5.63 -3.89
N PHE A 69 -7.31 4.97 -4.59
CA PHE A 69 -7.05 3.64 -5.16
C PHE A 69 -6.84 3.74 -6.66
N VAL A 70 -5.63 3.43 -7.11
CA VAL A 70 -5.29 3.39 -8.54
C VAL A 70 -5.45 1.97 -9.05
N THR A 71 -6.37 1.76 -9.98
CA THR A 71 -6.64 0.42 -10.52
C THR A 71 -6.23 0.29 -11.98
N LEU A 72 -5.52 -0.81 -12.28
CA LEU A 72 -5.08 -1.16 -13.62
C LEU A 72 -5.54 -2.57 -14.03
N ASP A 73 -5.81 -3.46 -13.07
CA ASP A 73 -6.05 -4.88 -13.33
C ASP A 73 -7.54 -5.24 -13.34
N MET A 74 -8.38 -4.40 -12.75
CA MET A 74 -9.82 -4.67 -12.69
C MET A 74 -10.63 -3.37 -12.59
N PRO A 75 -11.90 -3.37 -13.04
CA PRO A 75 -12.74 -2.18 -12.98
C PRO A 75 -13.19 -1.86 -11.54
N PRO A 76 -13.51 -0.60 -11.23
CA PRO A 76 -13.96 -0.18 -9.92
C PRO A 76 -15.18 -0.97 -9.37
N ASN A 77 -16.07 -1.41 -10.25
CA ASN A 77 -17.24 -2.21 -9.84
C ASN A 77 -16.84 -3.56 -9.24
N GLU A 78 -15.88 -4.23 -9.85
CA GLU A 78 -15.34 -5.49 -9.34
C GLU A 78 -14.61 -5.27 -8.02
N ILE A 79 -13.82 -4.19 -7.90
CA ILE A 79 -13.13 -3.85 -6.66
C ILE A 79 -14.15 -3.61 -5.53
N ARG A 80 -15.25 -2.88 -5.80
CA ARG A 80 -16.32 -2.67 -4.81
C ARG A 80 -16.94 -4.00 -4.35
N ALA A 81 -17.24 -4.89 -5.29
CA ALA A 81 -17.84 -6.19 -4.99
C ALA A 81 -16.90 -7.05 -4.13
N ARG A 82 -15.61 -7.15 -4.53
CA ARG A 82 -14.60 -7.91 -3.77
C ARG A 82 -14.33 -7.28 -2.39
N ALA A 83 -14.23 -5.96 -2.29
CA ALA A 83 -14.04 -5.27 -1.01
C ALA A 83 -15.22 -5.50 -0.07
N LYS A 84 -16.45 -5.51 -0.59
CA LYS A 84 -17.65 -5.80 0.20
C LYS A 84 -17.65 -7.25 0.72
N ALA A 85 -17.21 -8.22 -0.07
CA ALA A 85 -17.01 -9.60 0.38
C ALA A 85 -15.96 -9.68 1.51
N LEU A 86 -14.96 -8.79 1.51
CA LEU A 86 -13.95 -8.63 2.55
C LEU A 86 -14.40 -7.67 3.68
N ARG A 87 -15.71 -7.41 3.83
CA ARG A 87 -16.31 -6.57 4.86
C ARG A 87 -15.90 -5.09 4.83
N LEU A 88 -15.64 -4.56 3.63
CA LEU A 88 -15.39 -3.13 3.41
C LEU A 88 -16.36 -2.59 2.35
N ASP A 89 -17.33 -1.78 2.75
CA ASP A 89 -18.20 -1.05 1.83
C ASP A 89 -17.50 0.25 1.38
N LEU A 90 -16.77 0.18 0.26
CA LEU A 90 -16.11 1.36 -0.33
C LEU A 90 -17.13 2.44 -0.72
N GLY A 91 -18.35 2.06 -1.13
CA GLY A 91 -19.39 3.01 -1.52
C GLY A 91 -19.77 3.98 -0.42
N ALA A 92 -19.66 3.59 0.84
CA ALA A 92 -19.89 4.46 1.99
C ALA A 92 -18.83 5.56 2.17
N HIS A 93 -17.67 5.42 1.54
CA HIS A 93 -16.50 6.30 1.65
C HIS A 93 -16.25 7.13 0.39
N GLU A 94 -16.75 6.67 -0.78
CA GLU A 94 -16.51 7.31 -2.07
C GLU A 94 -16.98 8.78 -2.09
N GLY A 95 -16.12 9.64 -2.67
CA GLY A 95 -16.34 11.08 -2.77
C GLY A 95 -16.10 11.87 -1.48
N ARG A 96 -15.85 11.21 -0.36
CA ARG A 96 -15.56 11.83 0.95
C ARG A 96 -14.15 11.54 1.45
N SER A 97 -13.83 10.27 1.65
CA SER A 97 -12.53 9.81 2.14
C SER A 97 -11.88 8.77 1.23
N PHE A 98 -12.55 8.39 0.14
CA PHE A 98 -12.07 7.41 -0.82
C PHE A 98 -12.42 7.83 -2.25
N VAL A 99 -11.47 7.68 -3.19
CA VAL A 99 -11.70 7.85 -4.63
C VAL A 99 -10.90 6.84 -5.45
N PHE A 100 -11.42 6.53 -6.65
CA PHE A 100 -10.68 5.75 -7.63
C PHE A 100 -9.95 6.63 -8.65
N VAL A 101 -8.75 6.19 -9.03
CA VAL A 101 -8.11 6.53 -10.31
C VAL A 101 -8.20 5.28 -11.17
N ASP A 102 -9.08 5.32 -12.17
CA ASP A 102 -9.41 4.18 -13.01
C ASP A 102 -8.64 4.25 -14.32
N CYS A 103 -7.63 3.40 -14.43
CA CYS A 103 -6.85 3.22 -15.65
C CYS A 103 -7.36 2.02 -16.47
N TYR A 104 -8.21 1.15 -15.89
CA TYR A 104 -8.70 -0.07 -16.52
C TYR A 104 -9.85 0.19 -17.49
N SER A 105 -10.87 0.93 -17.07
CA SER A 105 -12.12 1.08 -17.83
C SER A 105 -11.97 1.87 -19.12
N ALA A 106 -10.88 2.64 -19.28
CA ALA A 106 -10.59 3.34 -20.52
C ALA A 106 -10.25 2.42 -21.70
N THR A 107 -9.86 1.16 -21.41
CA THR A 107 -9.56 0.14 -22.43
C THR A 107 -10.79 -0.68 -22.81
N SER A 108 -11.89 -0.53 -22.08
CA SER A 108 -13.15 -1.24 -22.31
C SER A 108 -14.09 -0.36 -23.15
N SER A 109 -14.80 -0.99 -24.10
CA SER A 109 -15.89 -0.34 -24.87
C SER A 109 -17.07 0.09 -23.98
N ASP A 110 -17.22 -0.53 -22.84
CA ASP A 110 -18.26 -0.21 -21.87
C ASP A 110 -17.72 0.81 -20.85
N ARG A 111 -17.84 2.10 -21.17
CA ARG A 111 -17.59 3.16 -20.18
C ARG A 111 -18.67 3.08 -19.11
N PRO A 112 -18.33 2.71 -17.87
CA PRO A 112 -19.31 2.78 -16.81
C PRO A 112 -19.72 4.24 -16.60
N GLU A 113 -21.01 4.53 -16.71
CA GLU A 113 -21.54 5.82 -16.22
C GLU A 113 -21.13 5.98 -14.75
N ALA A 114 -20.51 7.11 -14.46
CA ALA A 114 -20.22 7.45 -13.07
C ALA A 114 -21.54 7.52 -12.31
N ALA A 115 -21.78 6.60 -11.40
CA ALA A 115 -22.97 6.62 -10.57
C ALA A 115 -23.03 7.98 -9.80
N PRO A 116 -24.23 8.60 -9.66
CA PRO A 116 -24.36 9.86 -8.96
C PRO A 116 -23.70 9.83 -7.59
N GLY A 117 -22.85 10.82 -7.29
CA GLY A 117 -22.11 10.93 -6.03
C GLY A 117 -20.83 10.08 -5.93
N LYS A 118 -20.51 9.27 -6.93
CA LYS A 118 -19.26 8.48 -6.99
C LYS A 118 -18.24 9.20 -7.84
N LYS A 119 -17.06 9.48 -7.27
CA LYS A 119 -16.01 10.20 -7.95
C LYS A 119 -14.91 9.24 -8.39
N THR A 120 -14.75 9.09 -9.71
CA THR A 120 -13.72 8.30 -10.34
C THR A 120 -12.95 9.16 -11.33
N PHE A 121 -11.63 9.18 -11.23
CA PHE A 121 -10.75 9.87 -12.16
C PHE A 121 -10.35 8.89 -13.26
N LEU A 122 -10.87 9.07 -14.45
CA LEU A 122 -10.57 8.20 -15.59
C LEU A 122 -9.26 8.61 -16.26
N VAL A 123 -8.45 7.61 -16.58
CA VAL A 123 -7.21 7.77 -17.38
C VAL A 123 -7.39 7.04 -18.69
N SER A 124 -7.11 7.72 -19.81
CA SER A 124 -7.47 7.25 -21.16
C SER A 124 -6.67 6.05 -21.68
N SER A 125 -5.51 5.72 -21.09
CA SER A 125 -4.65 4.62 -21.56
C SER A 125 -3.61 4.24 -20.52
N PHE A 126 -3.25 2.96 -20.45
CA PHE A 126 -2.10 2.45 -19.68
C PHE A 126 -0.75 3.02 -20.14
N SER A 127 -0.65 3.44 -21.41
CA SER A 127 0.56 4.08 -21.94
C SER A 127 0.71 5.54 -21.53
N ASN A 128 -0.35 6.16 -21.02
CA ASN A 128 -0.33 7.55 -20.58
C ASN A 128 0.13 7.67 -19.13
N LEU A 129 1.42 7.39 -18.88
CA LEU A 129 2.01 7.45 -17.55
C LEU A 129 1.89 8.85 -16.91
N GLU A 130 2.02 9.91 -17.71
CA GLU A 130 1.82 11.29 -17.25
C GLU A 130 0.38 11.53 -16.80
N GLY A 131 -0.59 11.08 -17.58
CA GLY A 131 -2.01 11.16 -17.26
C GLY A 131 -2.36 10.42 -15.96
N ILE A 132 -1.74 9.25 -15.70
CA ILE A 132 -1.89 8.53 -14.43
C ILE A 132 -1.38 9.41 -13.28
N GLY A 133 -0.18 9.97 -13.39
CA GLY A 133 0.40 10.84 -12.37
C GLY A 133 -0.41 12.11 -12.11
N MET A 134 -0.98 12.71 -13.16
CA MET A 134 -1.87 13.87 -13.05
C MET A 134 -3.19 13.51 -12.37
N ALA A 135 -3.82 12.39 -12.74
CA ALA A 135 -5.06 11.93 -12.14
C ALA A 135 -4.89 11.62 -10.64
N MET A 136 -3.78 10.99 -10.26
CA MET A 136 -3.43 10.76 -8.85
C MET A 136 -3.29 12.07 -8.07
N SER A 137 -2.57 13.05 -8.64
CA SER A 137 -2.39 14.37 -8.00
C SER A 137 -3.70 15.10 -7.84
N LYS A 138 -4.57 15.07 -8.86
CA LYS A 138 -5.90 15.68 -8.82
C LYS A 138 -6.81 14.99 -7.81
N ALA A 139 -6.80 13.66 -7.75
CA ALA A 139 -7.55 12.89 -6.78
C ALA A 139 -7.13 13.22 -5.34
N ALA A 140 -5.82 13.32 -5.10
CA ALA A 140 -5.27 13.69 -3.80
C ALA A 140 -5.64 15.13 -3.40
N GLN A 141 -5.58 16.08 -4.32
CA GLN A 141 -6.00 17.47 -4.06
C GLN A 141 -7.47 17.59 -3.69
N GLU A 142 -8.34 16.84 -4.37
CA GLU A 142 -9.77 16.88 -4.09
C GLU A 142 -10.15 16.25 -2.76
N LEU A 143 -9.47 15.19 -2.34
CA LEU A 143 -9.66 14.62 -1.01
C LEU A 143 -9.02 15.48 0.08
N GLY A 144 -8.01 16.28 -0.28
CA GLY A 144 -7.12 17.00 0.64
C GLY A 144 -5.96 16.10 1.09
N THR A 145 -4.74 16.64 1.02
CA THR A 145 -3.52 15.93 1.47
C THR A 145 -3.34 16.06 2.99
N PRO A 146 -2.64 15.12 3.64
CA PRO A 146 -2.06 13.91 3.08
C PRO A 146 -3.09 12.84 2.75
N VAL A 147 -2.76 11.99 1.75
CA VAL A 147 -3.56 10.83 1.35
C VAL A 147 -2.74 9.53 1.43
N ARG A 148 -3.45 8.42 1.45
CA ARG A 148 -2.90 7.06 1.34
C ARG A 148 -3.20 6.52 -0.05
N ILE A 149 -2.17 6.33 -0.88
CA ILE A 149 -2.33 5.87 -2.27
C ILE A 149 -2.04 4.38 -2.34
N TYR A 150 -2.96 3.63 -2.93
CA TYR A 150 -2.82 2.19 -3.19
C TYR A 150 -2.86 1.94 -4.69
N PHE A 151 -1.76 1.44 -5.24
CA PHE A 151 -1.56 1.24 -6.67
C PHE A 151 -1.61 -0.25 -7.02
N TYR A 152 -2.66 -0.70 -7.72
CA TYR A 152 -2.92 -2.11 -8.00
C TYR A 152 -3.12 -2.36 -9.51
N THR A 153 -2.16 -2.96 -10.27
CA THR A 153 -0.78 -3.29 -9.98
C THR A 153 0.15 -2.55 -10.95
N ILE A 154 1.38 -2.28 -10.53
CA ILE A 154 2.37 -1.69 -11.44
C ILE A 154 2.76 -2.65 -12.57
N SER A 155 2.56 -3.97 -12.36
CA SER A 155 2.90 -5.00 -13.34
C SER A 155 2.20 -4.81 -14.68
N THR A 156 0.94 -4.36 -14.67
CA THR A 156 0.16 -4.11 -15.89
C THR A 156 0.77 -3.02 -16.77
N LEU A 157 1.45 -2.03 -16.18
CA LEU A 157 2.12 -0.99 -16.95
C LEU A 157 3.23 -1.54 -17.86
N PHE A 158 3.90 -2.62 -17.44
CA PHE A 158 4.99 -3.22 -18.22
C PHE A 158 4.52 -3.89 -19.52
N LEU A 159 3.22 -4.17 -19.65
CA LEU A 159 2.64 -4.70 -20.89
C LEU A 159 2.53 -3.63 -21.99
N HIS A 160 2.54 -2.34 -21.58
CA HIS A 160 2.24 -1.23 -22.47
C HIS A 160 3.34 -0.17 -22.55
N ASN A 161 4.38 -0.31 -21.74
CA ASN A 161 5.46 0.68 -21.61
C ASN A 161 6.82 -0.01 -21.47
N SER A 162 7.88 0.66 -21.88
CA SER A 162 9.23 0.19 -21.63
C SER A 162 9.59 0.24 -20.15
N THR A 163 10.44 -0.68 -19.70
CA THR A 163 10.97 -0.72 -18.34
C THR A 163 11.56 0.64 -17.91
N GLN A 164 12.28 1.31 -18.82
CA GLN A 164 12.88 2.61 -18.55
C GLN A 164 11.82 3.71 -18.30
N ALA A 165 10.74 3.73 -19.09
CA ALA A 165 9.65 4.68 -18.91
C ALA A 165 8.94 4.46 -17.57
N ILE A 166 8.71 3.20 -17.19
CA ILE A 166 8.10 2.84 -15.92
C ILE A 166 9.01 3.20 -14.75
N ALA A 167 10.30 2.92 -14.84
CA ALA A 167 11.26 3.30 -13.78
C ALA A 167 11.26 4.81 -13.53
N LYS A 168 11.26 5.62 -14.60
CA LYS A 168 11.16 7.08 -14.50
C LYS A 168 9.83 7.52 -13.88
N PHE A 169 8.71 6.96 -14.34
CA PHE A 169 7.39 7.22 -13.77
C PHE A 169 7.34 6.87 -12.29
N PHE A 170 7.80 5.68 -11.93
CA PHE A 170 7.84 5.18 -10.56
C PHE A 170 8.65 6.11 -9.65
N GLN A 171 9.83 6.53 -10.09
CA GLN A 171 10.69 7.46 -9.34
C GLN A 171 9.99 8.82 -9.13
N ILE A 172 9.36 9.38 -10.17
CA ILE A 172 8.66 10.66 -10.09
C ILE A 172 7.46 10.57 -9.14
N VAL A 173 6.62 9.53 -9.29
CA VAL A 173 5.41 9.36 -8.47
C VAL A 173 5.77 9.08 -7.02
N THR A 174 6.78 8.23 -6.77
CA THR A 174 7.29 7.95 -5.42
C THR A 174 7.81 9.22 -4.75
N SER A 175 8.60 10.04 -5.46
CA SER A 175 9.09 11.31 -4.93
C SER A 175 7.94 12.26 -4.59
N ARG A 176 6.95 12.41 -5.48
CA ARG A 176 5.76 13.26 -5.24
C ARG A 176 4.92 12.74 -4.07
N ALA A 177 4.71 11.43 -3.96
CA ALA A 177 3.97 10.84 -2.86
C ALA A 177 4.62 11.21 -1.52
N LYS A 178 5.93 11.09 -1.42
CA LYS A 178 6.69 11.38 -0.21
C LYS A 178 6.73 12.86 0.16
N THR A 179 6.80 13.76 -0.81
CA THR A 179 6.95 15.19 -0.55
C THR A 179 5.63 15.94 -0.40
N ASN A 180 4.61 15.56 -1.16
CA ASN A 180 3.40 16.37 -1.32
C ASN A 180 2.09 15.62 -1.10
N LEU A 181 2.07 14.29 -1.28
CA LEU A 181 0.80 13.55 -1.28
C LEU A 181 0.59 12.74 0.00
N GLY A 182 1.65 12.21 0.61
CA GLY A 182 1.56 11.46 1.86
C GLY A 182 2.20 10.07 1.77
N PHE A 183 1.45 9.04 1.46
CA PHE A 183 1.91 7.66 1.43
C PHE A 183 1.57 6.99 0.10
N ILE A 184 2.41 6.06 -0.36
CA ILE A 184 2.07 5.22 -1.50
C ILE A 184 2.52 3.78 -1.29
N LEU A 185 1.63 2.83 -1.60
CA LEU A 185 1.91 1.40 -1.67
C LEU A 185 1.64 0.90 -3.08
N TYR A 186 2.65 0.29 -3.68
CA TYR A 186 2.57 -0.34 -5.00
C TYR A 186 2.49 -1.85 -4.85
N ALA A 187 1.48 -2.48 -5.46
CA ALA A 187 1.48 -3.92 -5.65
C ALA A 187 2.22 -4.30 -6.93
N VAL A 188 3.03 -5.35 -6.89
CA VAL A 188 3.75 -5.91 -8.04
C VAL A 188 3.64 -7.44 -8.04
N HIS A 189 3.57 -8.04 -9.22
CA HIS A 189 3.62 -9.48 -9.38
C HIS A 189 5.07 -9.95 -9.53
N GLU A 190 5.54 -10.78 -8.61
CA GLU A 190 6.82 -11.48 -8.77
C GLU A 190 6.70 -12.65 -9.73
N GLY A 191 7.84 -13.00 -10.35
CA GLY A 191 7.90 -14.09 -11.33
C GLY A 191 7.46 -13.71 -12.75
N VAL A 192 6.91 -12.49 -12.95
CA VAL A 192 6.51 -11.99 -14.29
C VAL A 192 7.45 -10.92 -14.83
N HIS A 193 8.43 -10.49 -14.05
CA HIS A 193 9.42 -9.48 -14.41
C HIS A 193 10.83 -10.01 -14.22
N GLU A 194 11.76 -9.49 -15.02
CA GLU A 194 13.18 -9.78 -14.87
C GLU A 194 13.69 -9.39 -13.47
N PRO A 195 14.61 -10.19 -12.87
CA PRO A 195 15.15 -9.91 -11.54
C PRO A 195 15.74 -8.50 -11.40
N MET A 196 16.38 -7.99 -12.47
CA MET A 196 16.95 -6.63 -12.49
C MET A 196 15.84 -5.58 -12.33
N THR A 197 14.71 -5.75 -13.01
CA THR A 197 13.55 -4.86 -12.89
C THR A 197 13.00 -4.85 -11.47
N MET A 198 12.86 -6.03 -10.86
CA MET A 198 12.39 -6.14 -9.48
C MET A 198 13.35 -5.48 -8.48
N ASN A 199 14.65 -5.67 -8.66
CA ASN A 199 15.66 -5.03 -7.82
C ASN A 199 15.64 -3.50 -7.98
N LEU A 200 15.43 -3.00 -9.21
CA LEU A 200 15.28 -1.57 -9.45
C LEU A 200 14.06 -1.01 -8.69
N LEU A 201 12.88 -1.64 -8.80
CA LEU A 201 11.70 -1.19 -8.07
C LEU A 201 11.90 -1.19 -6.55
N ARG A 202 12.52 -2.25 -6.01
CA ARG A 202 12.86 -2.34 -4.58
C ARG A 202 13.81 -1.23 -4.12
N SER A 203 14.76 -0.81 -4.96
CA SER A 203 15.73 0.25 -4.62
C SER A 203 15.12 1.64 -4.55
N LEU A 204 13.99 1.87 -5.19
CA LEU A 204 13.33 3.17 -5.31
C LEU A 204 12.31 3.47 -4.21
N VAL A 205 11.98 2.47 -3.37
CA VAL A 205 11.02 2.61 -2.26
C VAL A 205 11.70 2.64 -0.90
N ASP A 206 10.96 3.07 0.12
CA ASP A 206 11.47 3.11 1.49
C ASP A 206 11.26 1.80 2.24
N GLY A 207 10.25 1.02 1.86
CA GLY A 207 9.96 -0.27 2.46
C GLY A 207 9.53 -1.31 1.45
N VAL A 208 9.79 -2.57 1.78
CA VAL A 208 9.37 -3.74 0.98
C VAL A 208 8.65 -4.72 1.88
N VAL A 209 7.44 -5.05 1.48
CA VAL A 209 6.64 -6.16 2.03
C VAL A 209 6.59 -7.27 1.01
N GLU A 210 6.85 -8.48 1.42
CA GLU A 210 6.88 -9.65 0.55
C GLU A 210 5.82 -10.67 0.97
N MET A 211 5.20 -11.29 -0.02
CA MET A 211 4.27 -12.39 0.18
C MET A 211 4.72 -13.60 -0.64
N ARG A 212 4.51 -14.80 -0.11
CA ARG A 212 4.83 -16.04 -0.80
C ARG A 212 3.84 -17.16 -0.48
N TYR A 213 3.92 -18.23 -1.25
CA TYR A 213 3.38 -19.51 -0.86
C TYR A 213 4.48 -20.35 -0.22
N THR A 214 4.12 -21.12 0.81
CA THR A 214 4.96 -22.22 1.31
C THR A 214 4.90 -23.42 0.38
N ASP A 215 5.71 -24.44 0.64
CA ASP A 215 5.65 -25.72 -0.10
C ASP A 215 4.29 -26.43 0.08
N THR A 216 3.56 -26.12 1.16
CA THR A 216 2.20 -26.60 1.43
C THR A 216 1.10 -25.68 0.89
N MET A 217 1.46 -24.70 0.06
CA MET A 217 0.55 -23.69 -0.50
C MET A 217 -0.13 -22.77 0.52
N GLU A 218 0.37 -22.71 1.73
CA GLU A 218 -0.02 -21.70 2.69
C GLU A 218 0.58 -20.35 2.32
N ARG A 219 -0.11 -19.27 2.67
CA ARG A 219 0.33 -17.90 2.38
C ARG A 219 1.11 -17.35 3.55
N GLU A 220 2.23 -16.71 3.26
CA GLU A 220 3.04 -16.01 4.24
C GLU A 220 3.35 -14.58 3.78
N ILE A 221 3.56 -13.71 4.75
CA ILE A 221 3.91 -12.31 4.57
C ILE A 221 5.06 -11.94 5.49
N ARG A 222 5.93 -11.04 5.02
CA ARG A 222 6.95 -10.40 5.88
C ARG A 222 7.17 -8.95 5.49
N VAL A 223 7.66 -8.17 6.43
CA VAL A 223 8.31 -6.89 6.12
C VAL A 223 9.78 -7.18 5.87
N HIS A 224 10.20 -7.11 4.60
CA HIS A 224 11.60 -7.40 4.25
C HIS A 224 12.55 -6.34 4.79
N HIS A 225 12.20 -5.06 4.60
CA HIS A 225 12.89 -3.93 5.23
C HIS A 225 12.00 -2.68 5.25
N MET A 226 12.33 -1.75 6.15
CA MET A 226 11.77 -0.40 6.18
C MET A 226 12.88 0.61 6.52
N ARG A 227 13.10 1.57 5.65
CA ARG A 227 14.12 2.60 5.85
C ARG A 227 13.81 3.44 7.10
N GLY A 228 14.77 3.49 8.03
CA GLY A 228 14.63 4.23 9.29
C GLY A 228 13.90 3.47 10.39
N TYR A 229 13.50 2.22 10.17
CA TYR A 229 12.80 1.40 11.14
C TYR A 229 13.47 0.04 11.30
N GLN A 230 13.52 -0.46 12.52
CA GLN A 230 13.89 -1.84 12.79
C GLN A 230 12.63 -2.69 12.65
N VAL A 231 12.67 -3.72 11.82
CA VAL A 231 11.53 -4.61 11.56
C VAL A 231 11.92 -6.05 11.83
N ASP A 232 10.95 -6.85 12.20
CA ASP A 232 11.08 -8.30 12.18
C ASP A 232 10.91 -8.77 10.73
N ALA A 233 11.99 -9.29 10.13
CA ALA A 233 12.00 -9.80 8.78
C ALA A 233 11.57 -11.28 8.67
N ALA A 234 11.05 -11.87 9.75
CA ALA A 234 10.55 -13.24 9.76
C ALA A 234 9.29 -13.37 8.90
N TRP A 235 9.07 -14.56 8.36
CA TRP A 235 7.84 -14.89 7.66
C TRP A 235 6.74 -15.22 8.65
N HIS A 236 5.57 -14.61 8.47
CA HIS A 236 4.38 -14.82 9.27
C HIS A 236 3.23 -15.37 8.42
N PRO A 237 2.42 -16.29 8.94
CA PRO A 237 1.24 -16.77 8.23
C PRO A 237 0.31 -15.61 7.85
N PHE A 238 -0.06 -15.53 6.57
CA PHE A 238 -1.06 -14.58 6.08
C PHE A 238 -2.40 -15.30 5.93
N ARG A 239 -3.28 -15.11 6.90
CA ARG A 239 -4.65 -15.65 6.87
C ARG A 239 -5.60 -14.51 6.54
N GLN A 240 -6.40 -14.71 5.50
CA GLN A 240 -7.54 -13.85 5.25
C GLN A 240 -8.58 -14.02 6.36
N LEU A 241 -9.43 -13.00 6.55
CA LEU A 241 -10.66 -13.16 7.30
C LEU A 241 -11.42 -14.37 6.73
N PRO A 242 -12.17 -15.14 7.57
CA PRO A 242 -12.66 -16.45 7.22
C PRO A 242 -13.23 -16.49 5.81
N GLU A 243 -12.58 -17.27 4.96
CA GLU A 243 -13.08 -17.61 3.63
C GLU A 243 -14.41 -18.30 3.79
N THR A 244 -15.41 -17.85 3.06
CA THR A 244 -16.47 -18.74 2.67
C THR A 244 -15.80 -19.80 1.80
N VAL A 245 -15.53 -20.98 2.34
CA VAL A 245 -15.02 -22.12 1.57
C VAL A 245 -16.08 -22.40 0.50
N VAL A 246 -15.81 -21.97 -0.72
CA VAL A 246 -16.59 -22.43 -1.86
C VAL A 246 -16.12 -23.86 -2.11
N SER A 247 -16.86 -24.83 -1.55
CA SER A 247 -16.74 -26.21 -1.99
C SER A 247 -17.21 -26.28 -3.45
N LEU A 248 -16.28 -26.59 -4.36
CA LEU A 248 -16.58 -26.95 -5.73
C LEU A 248 -17.27 -28.33 -5.79
#